data_1740432b890d72be95c66d7db81b73d5
#
_entry.id   1740432b890d72be95c66d7db81b73d5
#
_cell.length_a   1.000
_cell.length_b   1.000
_cell.length_c   1.000
_cell.angle_alpha   90.00
_cell.angle_beta   90.00
_cell.angle_gamma   90.00
#
_symmetry.space_group_name_H-M   'P 1'
#
loop_
_entity.id
_entity.type
_entity.pdbx_description
1 polymer ?
#
loop_
_entity_poly.entity_id
_entity_poly.type
_entity_poly.pdbx_seq_one_letter_code
_entity_poly.pdbx_strand_id
1 'polypeptide(L)'
;MVSLIHMLIKNAPCLYKAALLALGLNLTAEAQNSTTTPESSVATDETAEVNPADSNGPTRDPIPVDDIRVLVEVFHKIKKDYVEVIEDTDLIENAMRGMLAGLDPHSSYLDEDDYRDLREGTSGEFGGLGIEVGMKDGFVKVIAPIDDTPAQRAGIQAGDTIVRLDDTPVRGMSLNDAVKKMRGKPDSQIILTIIREGEDKPLTFTIVRDLIKVRNVRSRILEPGFGYIRISQFHARTGDDLRKHIRDLKDEEPDGLRGLIIDIRNNPGGILGAAVSVADAFLDSGMIVYTEGRIKDSQLEFTAKPPDLLHGAPLIVLVNEGSASASEIVAGALQDRERALIMGRPTFGKGSVQTILPMNNKAALKLTTARYFTPSGRSIQAEGIKPDIIIDEVKVSAVKAAATEAVKEANLDRHLGNPEESEKSNKVEEKDSGEQPLAQRDYALYEALNLLKGMDVLYARTPTP
;
A
#
# COMPACT_ATOMS: atom_id res chain seq x y z
N MET A 1 33.43 7.22 -32.77
CA MET A 1 33.43 6.76 -31.35
C MET A 1 34.76 7.00 -30.65
N VAL A 2 35.86 7.06 -31.33
CA VAL A 2 37.24 7.33 -30.75
C VAL A 2 37.46 8.83 -30.46
N SER A 3 36.75 9.75 -31.15
CA SER A 3 36.91 11.20 -30.97
C SER A 3 36.24 11.80 -29.74
N LEU A 4 35.24 11.10 -29.15
CA LEU A 4 34.49 11.58 -27.95
C LEU A 4 35.23 11.24 -26.66
N ILE A 5 36.01 10.19 -26.67
CA ILE A 5 36.78 9.72 -25.48
C ILE A 5 38.01 10.62 -25.23
N HIS A 6 38.55 11.25 -26.26
CA HIS A 6 39.74 12.14 -26.14
C HIS A 6 39.40 13.51 -25.51
N MET A 7 38.15 13.92 -25.53
CA MET A 7 37.72 15.21 -24.97
C MET A 7 37.40 15.16 -23.48
N LEU A 8 37.11 13.97 -22.94
CA LEU A 8 36.76 13.75 -21.51
C LEU A 8 38.00 13.57 -20.59
N ILE A 9 39.16 13.28 -21.17
CA ILE A 9 40.38 13.01 -20.39
C ILE A 9 41.15 14.29 -20.00
N LYS A 10 40.86 15.42 -20.60
CA LYS A 10 41.63 16.68 -20.37
C LYS A 10 41.25 17.49 -19.12
N ASN A 11 40.09 17.21 -18.47
CA ASN A 11 39.55 18.05 -17.39
C ASN A 11 39.21 17.31 -16.07
N ALA A 12 39.79 16.14 -15.79
CA ALA A 12 39.56 15.44 -14.54
C ALA A 12 40.72 15.60 -13.52
N PRO A 13 40.45 15.81 -12.22
CA PRO A 13 41.48 15.95 -11.20
C PRO A 13 42.26 14.64 -10.99
N CYS A 14 43.49 14.75 -10.55
CA CYS A 14 44.56 13.76 -10.57
C CYS A 14 44.28 12.40 -9.90
N LEU A 15 43.27 12.30 -9.05
CA LEU A 15 42.89 11.06 -8.35
C LEU A 15 42.02 10.10 -9.20
N TYR A 16 41.42 10.56 -10.31
CA TYR A 16 40.62 9.72 -11.19
C TYR A 16 41.39 9.06 -12.34
N LYS A 17 42.65 9.49 -12.56
CA LYS A 17 43.52 8.94 -13.65
C LYS A 17 44.07 7.57 -13.33
N ALA A 18 44.20 7.20 -12.06
CA ALA A 18 44.74 5.90 -11.65
C ALA A 18 43.75 4.75 -11.75
N ALA A 19 42.42 5.03 -11.61
CA ALA A 19 41.35 4.03 -11.68
C ALA A 19 40.98 3.63 -13.12
N LEU A 20 41.18 4.54 -14.09
CA LEU A 20 40.84 4.27 -15.49
C LEU A 20 41.95 3.52 -16.26
N LEU A 21 43.20 3.53 -15.76
CA LEU A 21 44.29 2.77 -16.36
C LEU A 21 44.29 1.29 -15.95
N ALA A 22 43.65 0.92 -14.84
CA ALA A 22 43.53 -0.46 -14.40
C ALA A 22 42.41 -1.24 -15.11
N LEU A 23 41.42 -0.54 -15.72
CA LEU A 23 40.33 -1.17 -16.49
C LEU A 23 40.61 -1.32 -17.99
N GLY A 24 41.73 -0.77 -18.49
CA GLY A 24 42.06 -0.76 -19.91
C GLY A 24 42.99 -1.91 -20.39
N LEU A 25 43.41 -2.81 -19.52
CA LEU A 25 44.44 -3.81 -19.82
C LEU A 25 43.93 -5.27 -19.90
N ASN A 26 42.61 -5.53 -19.84
CA ASN A 26 42.10 -6.89 -19.92
C ASN A 26 41.15 -7.17 -21.12
N LEU A 27 41.37 -6.53 -22.26
CA LEU A 27 40.52 -6.73 -23.46
C LEU A 27 41.38 -6.94 -24.74
N THR A 28 42.39 -7.83 -24.71
CA THR A 28 42.99 -8.38 -25.91
C THR A 28 43.63 -9.73 -25.64
N ALA A 29 42.95 -10.77 -26.00
CA ALA A 29 43.28 -12.15 -26.37
C ALA A 29 42.07 -13.04 -25.95
N GLU A 30 41.42 -13.78 -26.76
CA GLU A 30 41.75 -14.58 -27.91
C GLU A 30 40.48 -14.85 -28.74
N ALA A 31 40.60 -14.68 -30.01
CA ALA A 31 39.73 -15.30 -30.97
C ALA A 31 40.58 -16.22 -31.86
N GLN A 32 40.49 -17.52 -31.64
CA GLN A 32 40.79 -18.49 -32.69
C GLN A 32 39.88 -19.71 -32.62
N ASN A 33 39.28 -19.94 -33.79
CA ASN A 33 38.45 -21.08 -34.23
C ASN A 33 39.12 -22.45 -33.99
N SER A 34 38.31 -23.44 -33.65
CA SER A 34 38.28 -24.68 -34.38
C SER A 34 37.02 -25.54 -34.07
N THR A 35 36.31 -25.79 -35.11
CA THR A 35 35.29 -26.82 -35.29
C THR A 35 35.85 -28.21 -35.14
N THR A 36 35.21 -29.12 -34.35
CA THR A 36 35.02 -30.53 -34.70
C THR A 36 33.93 -31.15 -33.83
N THR A 37 33.00 -31.85 -34.48
CA THR A 37 31.87 -32.60 -33.97
C THR A 37 32.30 -34.06 -33.64
N PRO A 38 31.48 -34.87 -33.00
CA PRO A 38 31.84 -35.76 -31.90
C PRO A 38 31.96 -37.23 -32.29
N GLU A 39 32.64 -37.99 -31.51
CA GLU A 39 32.51 -39.42 -31.48
C GLU A 39 32.30 -39.95 -30.06
N SER A 40 31.33 -40.82 -29.96
CA SER A 40 30.88 -41.60 -28.83
C SER A 40 31.98 -42.54 -28.34
N SER A 41 32.27 -42.51 -27.03
CA SER A 41 32.87 -43.68 -26.38
C SER A 41 32.37 -43.81 -24.94
N VAL A 42 31.78 -44.95 -24.69
CA VAL A 42 31.42 -45.54 -23.39
C VAL A 42 32.72 -45.76 -22.59
N ALA A 43 32.79 -45.27 -21.38
CA ALA A 43 33.78 -45.71 -20.40
C ALA A 43 33.19 -45.69 -18.98
N THR A 44 32.98 -46.86 -18.51
CA THR A 44 33.15 -47.50 -17.19
C THR A 44 33.49 -46.63 -16.00
N ASP A 45 32.59 -46.69 -15.03
CA ASP A 45 32.71 -46.85 -13.57
C ASP A 45 34.05 -46.46 -12.94
N GLU A 46 34.10 -45.31 -12.28
CA GLU A 46 35.05 -45.03 -11.19
C GLU A 46 34.26 -44.43 -10.01
N THR A 47 34.19 -45.25 -8.97
CA THR A 47 33.66 -44.91 -7.64
C THR A 47 34.46 -43.74 -7.04
N ALA A 48 33.90 -42.54 -7.08
CA ALA A 48 34.38 -41.42 -6.27
C ALA A 48 33.90 -41.60 -4.81
N GLU A 49 34.82 -41.83 -3.93
CA GLU A 49 34.64 -41.79 -2.48
C GLU A 49 34.06 -40.39 -2.10
N VAL A 50 32.82 -40.39 -1.69
CA VAL A 50 32.15 -39.19 -1.08
C VAL A 50 32.65 -39.04 0.35
N ASN A 51 33.40 -38.00 0.60
CA ASN A 51 33.84 -37.59 1.91
C ASN A 51 32.62 -37.23 2.80
N PRO A 52 32.42 -37.84 3.99
CA PRO A 52 31.19 -37.61 4.79
C PRO A 52 31.33 -36.40 5.73
N ALA A 53 31.77 -35.25 5.22
CA ALA A 53 32.03 -34.08 6.06
C ALA A 53 31.37 -32.78 5.55
N ASP A 54 30.16 -32.87 4.91
CA ASP A 54 29.34 -31.68 4.63
C ASP A 54 27.83 -32.02 4.67
N SER A 55 27.36 -32.53 5.82
CA SER A 55 25.93 -32.77 6.07
C SER A 55 25.32 -31.72 7.00
N ASN A 56 25.46 -30.43 6.68
CA ASN A 56 24.69 -29.34 7.30
C ASN A 56 23.61 -28.75 6.37
N GLY A 57 22.99 -29.59 5.57
CA GLY A 57 21.67 -29.29 5.01
C GLY A 57 20.61 -29.46 6.10
N PRO A 58 19.49 -28.71 6.04
CA PRO A 58 18.39 -28.91 7.01
C PRO A 58 17.98 -30.38 6.95
N THR A 59 18.14 -31.09 8.07
CA THR A 59 17.65 -32.46 8.24
C THR A 59 16.16 -32.45 7.92
N ARG A 60 15.78 -33.03 6.77
CA ARG A 60 14.37 -33.26 6.47
C ARG A 60 13.89 -34.29 7.48
N ASP A 61 13.04 -33.87 8.41
CA ASP A 61 12.35 -34.79 9.28
C ASP A 61 11.66 -35.88 8.43
N PRO A 62 11.73 -37.15 8.82
CA PRO A 62 11.13 -38.23 8.06
C PRO A 62 9.63 -37.99 7.94
N ILE A 63 9.09 -38.17 6.75
CA ILE A 63 7.66 -38.07 6.48
C ILE A 63 6.92 -39.06 7.38
N PRO A 64 5.89 -38.67 8.15
CA PRO A 64 5.14 -39.56 9.03
C PRO A 64 4.22 -40.48 8.22
N VAL A 65 4.76 -41.56 7.70
CA VAL A 65 4.09 -42.46 6.72
C VAL A 65 2.82 -43.09 7.33
N ASP A 66 2.85 -43.44 8.62
CA ASP A 66 1.69 -44.06 9.27
C ASP A 66 0.54 -43.05 9.45
N ASP A 67 0.82 -41.80 9.78
CA ASP A 67 -0.18 -40.74 9.86
C ASP A 67 -0.78 -40.41 8.48
N ILE A 68 0.05 -40.43 7.42
CA ILE A 68 -0.43 -40.28 6.04
C ILE A 68 -1.37 -41.42 5.65
N ARG A 69 -1.09 -42.68 6.07
CA ARG A 69 -2.02 -43.78 5.84
C ARG A 69 -3.38 -43.55 6.48
N VAL A 70 -3.40 -43.04 7.71
CA VAL A 70 -4.65 -42.68 8.39
C VAL A 70 -5.39 -41.58 7.62
N LEU A 71 -4.69 -40.55 7.14
CA LEU A 71 -5.30 -39.50 6.33
C LEU A 71 -5.96 -40.08 5.05
N VAL A 72 -5.28 -40.99 4.36
CA VAL A 72 -5.81 -41.65 3.18
C VAL A 72 -7.01 -42.53 3.53
N GLU A 73 -6.99 -43.22 4.67
CA GLU A 73 -8.15 -44.02 5.14
C GLU A 73 -9.36 -43.14 5.40
N VAL A 74 -9.18 -41.99 6.07
CA VAL A 74 -10.25 -40.98 6.28
C VAL A 74 -10.81 -40.50 4.95
N PHE A 75 -9.94 -40.16 3.99
CA PHE A 75 -10.34 -39.75 2.65
C PHE A 75 -11.25 -40.79 1.98
N HIS A 76 -10.85 -42.08 1.99
CA HIS A 76 -11.66 -43.16 1.41
C HIS A 76 -12.98 -43.39 2.13
N LYS A 77 -13.01 -43.25 3.47
CA LYS A 77 -14.26 -43.37 4.27
C LYS A 77 -15.24 -42.27 3.90
N ILE A 78 -14.76 -41.02 3.81
CA ILE A 78 -15.61 -39.90 3.39
C ILE A 78 -16.22 -40.15 2.01
N LYS A 79 -15.38 -40.50 1.02
CA LYS A 79 -15.87 -40.79 -0.34
C LYS A 79 -16.90 -41.90 -0.39
N LYS A 80 -16.75 -42.92 0.47
CA LYS A 80 -17.63 -44.10 0.47
C LYS A 80 -18.92 -43.88 1.21
N ASP A 81 -18.86 -43.21 2.40
CA ASP A 81 -19.90 -43.27 3.39
C ASP A 81 -20.61 -41.91 3.58
N TYR A 82 -20.08 -40.81 3.00
CA TYR A 82 -20.74 -39.51 3.10
C TYR A 82 -22.03 -39.46 2.28
N VAL A 83 -23.02 -38.69 2.77
CA VAL A 83 -24.36 -38.64 2.21
C VAL A 83 -24.45 -38.11 0.80
N GLU A 84 -23.52 -37.27 0.38
CA GLU A 84 -23.42 -36.68 -0.96
C GLU A 84 -22.13 -37.07 -1.65
N VAL A 85 -22.11 -37.05 -2.99
CA VAL A 85 -20.90 -37.28 -3.78
C VAL A 85 -20.02 -36.01 -3.71
N ILE A 86 -18.77 -36.18 -3.30
CA ILE A 86 -17.77 -35.10 -3.29
C ILE A 86 -16.65 -35.44 -4.27
N GLU A 87 -16.25 -34.45 -5.05
CA GLU A 87 -15.13 -34.59 -5.98
C GLU A 87 -13.79 -34.70 -5.23
N ASP A 88 -12.85 -35.47 -5.74
CA ASP A 88 -11.56 -35.72 -5.12
C ASP A 88 -10.77 -34.43 -4.90
N THR A 89 -10.81 -33.52 -5.89
CA THR A 89 -10.15 -32.22 -5.85
C THR A 89 -10.65 -31.39 -4.68
N ASP A 90 -11.98 -31.31 -4.50
CA ASP A 90 -12.60 -30.52 -3.45
C ASP A 90 -12.23 -31.06 -2.05
N LEU A 91 -12.21 -32.40 -1.91
CA LEU A 91 -11.85 -33.03 -0.64
C LEU A 91 -10.38 -32.79 -0.28
N ILE A 92 -9.48 -32.87 -1.27
CA ILE A 92 -8.04 -32.57 -1.09
C ILE A 92 -7.83 -31.09 -0.75
N GLU A 93 -8.48 -30.19 -1.46
CA GLU A 93 -8.38 -28.76 -1.19
C GLU A 93 -8.91 -28.42 0.22
N ASN A 94 -10.02 -28.99 0.63
CA ASN A 94 -10.57 -28.83 1.98
C ASN A 94 -9.60 -29.34 3.05
N ALA A 95 -8.90 -30.44 2.80
CA ALA A 95 -7.86 -30.94 3.70
C ALA A 95 -6.68 -29.96 3.83
N MET A 96 -6.19 -29.41 2.70
CA MET A 96 -5.12 -28.39 2.68
C MET A 96 -5.56 -27.10 3.40
N ARG A 97 -6.78 -26.63 3.13
CA ARG A 97 -7.36 -25.47 3.83
C ARG A 97 -7.46 -25.71 5.34
N GLY A 98 -7.88 -26.91 5.75
CA GLY A 98 -7.97 -27.32 7.16
C GLY A 98 -6.62 -27.36 7.87
N MET A 99 -5.56 -27.88 7.23
CA MET A 99 -4.20 -27.88 7.80
C MET A 99 -3.69 -26.45 8.06
N LEU A 100 -3.94 -25.53 7.15
CA LEU A 100 -3.49 -24.14 7.27
C LEU A 100 -4.31 -23.34 8.29
N ALA A 101 -5.63 -23.56 8.32
CA ALA A 101 -6.51 -22.91 9.29
C ALA A 101 -6.18 -23.31 10.74
N GLY A 102 -5.54 -24.46 10.94
CA GLY A 102 -5.05 -24.90 12.25
C GLY A 102 -3.77 -24.21 12.74
N LEU A 103 -3.10 -23.42 11.90
CA LEU A 103 -1.84 -22.74 12.26
C LEU A 103 -2.09 -21.36 12.89
N ASP A 104 -2.77 -20.49 12.15
CA ASP A 104 -3.08 -19.11 12.53
C ASP A 104 -4.18 -18.53 11.60
N PRO A 105 -4.82 -17.38 11.96
CA PRO A 105 -5.92 -16.82 11.18
C PRO A 105 -5.48 -16.18 9.85
N HIS A 106 -4.19 -16.13 9.52
CA HIS A 106 -3.65 -15.46 8.35
C HIS A 106 -3.06 -16.41 7.31
N SER A 107 -2.70 -17.64 7.75
CA SER A 107 -2.22 -18.69 6.84
C SER A 107 -3.38 -19.31 6.08
N SER A 108 -3.26 -19.44 4.77
CA SER A 108 -4.34 -19.98 3.92
C SER A 108 -3.81 -20.63 2.64
N TYR A 109 -4.57 -21.60 2.12
CA TYR A 109 -4.42 -22.10 0.76
C TYR A 109 -5.17 -21.14 -0.18
N LEU A 110 -4.49 -20.70 -1.22
CA LEU A 110 -5.03 -19.86 -2.28
C LEU A 110 -5.15 -20.72 -3.52
N ASP A 111 -6.35 -20.94 -4.01
CA ASP A 111 -6.56 -21.54 -5.32
C ASP A 111 -6.09 -20.60 -6.45
N GLU A 112 -6.24 -20.99 -7.72
CA GLU A 112 -5.77 -20.19 -8.86
C GLU A 112 -6.45 -18.81 -8.90
N ASP A 113 -7.74 -18.73 -8.55
CA ASP A 113 -8.50 -17.48 -8.54
C ASP A 113 -8.10 -16.61 -7.36
N ASP A 114 -8.05 -17.16 -6.14
CA ASP A 114 -7.63 -16.47 -4.91
C ASP A 114 -6.21 -15.90 -5.07
N TYR A 115 -5.30 -16.68 -5.67
CA TYR A 115 -3.91 -16.26 -5.88
C TYR A 115 -3.82 -15.13 -6.93
N ARG A 116 -4.60 -15.21 -7.99
CA ARG A 116 -4.69 -14.13 -8.98
C ARG A 116 -5.24 -12.86 -8.34
N ASP A 117 -6.34 -12.94 -7.58
CA ASP A 117 -6.98 -11.80 -6.92
C ASP A 117 -6.03 -11.14 -5.89
N LEU A 118 -5.25 -11.95 -5.15
CA LEU A 118 -4.21 -11.45 -4.26
C LEU A 118 -3.13 -10.67 -5.02
N ARG A 119 -2.65 -11.20 -6.15
CA ARG A 119 -1.64 -10.53 -6.98
C ARG A 119 -2.14 -9.21 -7.55
N GLU A 120 -3.36 -9.19 -8.06
CA GLU A 120 -4.01 -7.96 -8.56
C GLU A 120 -4.18 -6.94 -7.43
N GLY A 121 -4.68 -7.38 -6.27
CA GLY A 121 -4.86 -6.50 -5.09
C GLY A 121 -3.55 -5.94 -4.53
N THR A 122 -2.44 -6.68 -4.64
CA THR A 122 -1.12 -6.21 -4.16
C THR A 122 -0.41 -5.32 -5.18
N SER A 123 -0.59 -5.56 -6.48
CA SER A 123 -0.03 -4.68 -7.52
C SER A 123 -0.67 -3.29 -7.50
N GLY A 124 -1.92 -3.18 -7.06
CA GLY A 124 -2.75 -1.98 -7.18
C GLY A 124 -3.21 -1.73 -8.62
N GLU A 125 -3.09 -2.74 -9.46
CA GLU A 125 -3.48 -2.70 -10.87
C GLU A 125 -4.27 -3.97 -11.21
N PHE A 126 -5.38 -3.84 -11.92
CA PHE A 126 -6.17 -4.98 -12.38
C PHE A 126 -6.75 -4.71 -13.77
N GLY A 127 -6.90 -5.79 -14.54
CA GLY A 127 -7.57 -5.70 -15.83
C GLY A 127 -9.09 -5.57 -15.65
N GLY A 128 -9.68 -4.51 -16.22
CA GLY A 128 -11.11 -4.28 -16.06
C GLY A 128 -11.62 -3.02 -16.75
N LEU A 129 -12.76 -2.51 -16.28
CA LEU A 129 -13.48 -1.40 -16.88
C LEU A 129 -13.24 -0.07 -16.17
N GLY A 130 -12.86 -0.11 -14.86
CA GLY A 130 -12.73 1.07 -14.03
C GLY A 130 -14.08 1.65 -13.59
N ILE A 131 -14.90 0.81 -12.96
CA ILE A 131 -16.22 1.19 -12.43
C ILE A 131 -16.30 0.80 -10.96
N GLU A 132 -16.76 1.72 -10.13
CA GLU A 132 -17.21 1.40 -8.78
C GLU A 132 -18.68 0.99 -8.83
N VAL A 133 -18.98 -0.19 -8.28
CA VAL A 133 -20.30 -0.79 -8.36
C VAL A 133 -20.82 -1.27 -7.01
N GLY A 134 -22.14 -1.32 -6.87
CA GLY A 134 -22.82 -1.90 -5.71
C GLY A 134 -24.04 -2.70 -6.15
N MET A 135 -24.66 -3.44 -5.20
CA MET A 135 -25.95 -4.13 -5.44
C MET A 135 -27.10 -3.27 -4.98
N LYS A 136 -28.11 -3.12 -5.84
CA LYS A 136 -29.40 -2.51 -5.50
C LYS A 136 -30.53 -3.26 -6.21
N ASP A 137 -31.54 -3.69 -5.47
CA ASP A 137 -32.75 -4.37 -5.98
C ASP A 137 -32.44 -5.60 -6.87
N GLY A 138 -31.36 -6.34 -6.55
CA GLY A 138 -30.92 -7.54 -7.28
C GLY A 138 -30.18 -7.24 -8.61
N PHE A 139 -29.79 -5.99 -8.85
CA PHE A 139 -29.01 -5.57 -9.99
C PHE A 139 -27.71 -4.87 -9.57
N VAL A 140 -26.73 -4.86 -10.46
CA VAL A 140 -25.48 -4.13 -10.28
C VAL A 140 -25.69 -2.67 -10.67
N LYS A 141 -25.52 -1.76 -9.72
CA LYS A 141 -25.64 -0.32 -9.93
C LYS A 141 -24.27 0.33 -9.96
N VAL A 142 -24.02 1.17 -10.95
CA VAL A 142 -22.82 1.99 -11.04
C VAL A 142 -22.89 3.10 -9.99
N ILE A 143 -21.94 3.09 -9.03
CA ILE A 143 -21.78 4.17 -8.06
C ILE A 143 -21.07 5.33 -8.76
N ALA A 144 -19.92 5.06 -9.41
CA ALA A 144 -19.20 6.02 -10.24
C ALA A 144 -18.26 5.30 -11.22
N PRO A 145 -18.08 5.80 -12.46
CA PRO A 145 -16.91 5.44 -13.24
C PRO A 145 -15.67 6.11 -12.65
N ILE A 146 -14.53 5.43 -12.72
CA ILE A 146 -13.24 5.97 -12.30
C ILE A 146 -12.69 6.84 -13.46
N ASP A 147 -12.11 7.99 -13.11
CA ASP A 147 -11.56 8.91 -14.11
C ASP A 147 -10.45 8.26 -14.96
N ASP A 148 -10.38 8.64 -16.23
CA ASP A 148 -9.43 8.16 -17.22
C ASP A 148 -9.48 6.65 -17.52
N THR A 149 -10.61 5.99 -17.21
CA THR A 149 -10.81 4.56 -17.44
C THR A 149 -11.66 4.25 -18.68
N PRO A 150 -11.63 3.00 -19.18
CA PRO A 150 -12.44 2.58 -20.32
C PRO A 150 -13.94 2.87 -20.15
N ALA A 151 -14.47 2.67 -18.94
CA ALA A 151 -15.88 2.89 -18.68
C ALA A 151 -16.27 4.37 -18.79
N GLN A 152 -15.46 5.27 -18.24
CA GLN A 152 -15.69 6.71 -18.37
C GLN A 152 -15.60 7.14 -19.83
N ARG A 153 -14.55 6.68 -20.54
CA ARG A 153 -14.39 6.98 -21.99
C ARG A 153 -15.53 6.45 -22.83
N ALA A 154 -16.15 5.32 -22.45
CA ALA A 154 -17.32 4.77 -23.11
C ALA A 154 -18.62 5.51 -22.79
N GLY A 155 -18.64 6.41 -21.80
CA GLY A 155 -19.82 7.17 -21.40
C GLY A 155 -20.72 6.50 -20.38
N ILE A 156 -20.20 5.54 -19.59
CA ILE A 156 -20.87 5.02 -18.39
C ILE A 156 -21.00 6.14 -17.37
N GLN A 157 -22.14 6.21 -16.68
CA GLN A 157 -22.46 7.27 -15.73
C GLN A 157 -22.83 6.71 -14.34
N ALA A 158 -22.66 7.55 -13.32
CA ALA A 158 -23.18 7.25 -11.99
C ALA A 158 -24.70 7.07 -12.04
N GLY A 159 -25.21 6.04 -11.37
CA GLY A 159 -26.65 5.70 -11.39
C GLY A 159 -27.07 4.72 -12.49
N ASP A 160 -26.24 4.40 -13.47
CA ASP A 160 -26.52 3.35 -14.46
C ASP A 160 -26.78 2.01 -13.76
N THR A 161 -27.76 1.26 -14.24
CA THR A 161 -28.08 -0.08 -13.75
C THR A 161 -27.67 -1.10 -14.79
N ILE A 162 -26.67 -1.93 -14.48
CA ILE A 162 -26.18 -2.99 -15.37
C ILE A 162 -27.14 -4.17 -15.27
N VAL A 163 -27.75 -4.57 -16.39
CA VAL A 163 -28.71 -5.67 -16.46
C VAL A 163 -28.16 -6.90 -17.16
N ARG A 164 -27.12 -6.75 -18.00
CA ARG A 164 -26.42 -7.87 -18.66
C ARG A 164 -24.93 -7.59 -18.79
N LEU A 165 -24.14 -8.64 -18.70
CA LEU A 165 -22.71 -8.71 -18.98
C LEU A 165 -22.52 -9.72 -20.10
N ASP A 166 -22.12 -9.28 -21.29
CA ASP A 166 -22.22 -10.05 -22.52
C ASP A 166 -23.62 -10.67 -22.67
N ASP A 167 -23.74 -11.97 -22.87
CA ASP A 167 -25.00 -12.69 -22.95
C ASP A 167 -25.59 -13.11 -21.59
N THR A 168 -24.92 -12.81 -20.48
CA THR A 168 -25.34 -13.25 -19.15
C THR A 168 -26.16 -12.20 -18.42
N PRO A 169 -27.41 -12.50 -18.00
CA PRO A 169 -28.19 -11.60 -17.14
C PRO A 169 -27.52 -11.45 -15.77
N VAL A 170 -27.50 -10.22 -15.24
CA VAL A 170 -26.93 -9.92 -13.92
C VAL A 170 -27.87 -10.32 -12.78
N ARG A 171 -29.17 -10.40 -13.05
CA ARG A 171 -30.18 -10.76 -12.04
C ARG A 171 -29.90 -12.15 -11.45
N GLY A 172 -29.73 -12.21 -10.13
CA GLY A 172 -29.43 -13.44 -9.41
C GLY A 172 -27.94 -13.74 -9.23
N MET A 173 -27.05 -12.91 -9.79
CA MET A 173 -25.61 -12.96 -9.50
C MET A 173 -25.31 -12.30 -8.16
N SER A 174 -24.25 -12.76 -7.49
CA SER A 174 -23.62 -11.99 -6.43
C SER A 174 -22.83 -10.81 -7.02
N LEU A 175 -22.53 -9.79 -6.18
CA LEU A 175 -21.68 -8.68 -6.60
C LEU A 175 -20.29 -9.18 -7.05
N ASN A 176 -19.74 -10.14 -6.31
CA ASN A 176 -18.44 -10.75 -6.63
C ASN A 176 -18.43 -11.43 -8.01
N ASP A 177 -19.49 -12.19 -8.34
CA ASP A 177 -19.55 -12.87 -9.65
C ASP A 177 -19.66 -11.86 -10.79
N ALA A 178 -20.43 -10.79 -10.59
CA ALA A 178 -20.55 -9.71 -11.56
C ALA A 178 -19.20 -8.98 -11.73
N VAL A 179 -18.50 -8.69 -10.63
CA VAL A 179 -17.15 -8.08 -10.67
C VAL A 179 -16.15 -9.00 -11.35
N LYS A 180 -16.13 -10.31 -11.04
CA LYS A 180 -15.27 -11.30 -11.73
C LYS A 180 -15.50 -11.30 -13.24
N LYS A 181 -16.75 -11.19 -13.70
CA LYS A 181 -17.07 -11.11 -15.15
C LYS A 181 -16.67 -9.76 -15.76
N MET A 182 -16.78 -8.66 -15.05
CA MET A 182 -16.36 -7.34 -15.53
C MET A 182 -14.83 -7.21 -15.59
N ARG A 183 -14.09 -7.91 -14.71
CA ARG A 183 -12.63 -8.05 -14.80
C ARG A 183 -12.25 -8.93 -15.98
N GLY A 184 -10.99 -8.88 -16.40
CA GLY A 184 -10.45 -9.71 -17.45
C GLY A 184 -9.14 -9.15 -17.99
N LYS A 185 -8.54 -9.87 -18.94
CA LYS A 185 -7.26 -9.44 -19.54
C LYS A 185 -7.42 -8.07 -20.21
N PRO A 186 -6.45 -7.15 -20.05
CA PRO A 186 -6.37 -5.94 -20.87
C PRO A 186 -6.53 -6.29 -22.36
N ASP A 187 -7.08 -5.39 -23.14
CA ASP A 187 -7.41 -5.52 -24.56
C ASP A 187 -8.56 -6.50 -24.89
N SER A 188 -9.11 -7.22 -23.92
CA SER A 188 -10.33 -8.02 -24.13
C SER A 188 -11.58 -7.15 -24.07
N GLN A 189 -12.62 -7.52 -24.84
CA GLN A 189 -13.88 -6.78 -24.87
C GLN A 189 -14.91 -7.39 -23.93
N ILE A 190 -15.83 -6.53 -23.46
CA ILE A 190 -17.07 -6.93 -22.79
C ILE A 190 -18.20 -6.01 -23.28
N ILE A 191 -19.41 -6.56 -23.35
CA ILE A 191 -20.62 -5.82 -23.70
C ILE A 191 -21.45 -5.61 -22.43
N LEU A 192 -21.67 -4.36 -22.06
CA LEU A 192 -22.59 -4.00 -20.98
C LEU A 192 -23.92 -3.58 -21.55
N THR A 193 -25.02 -4.17 -21.08
CA THR A 193 -26.36 -3.64 -21.31
C THR A 193 -26.81 -2.97 -20.01
N ILE A 194 -27.15 -1.69 -20.09
CA ILE A 194 -27.55 -0.88 -18.94
C ILE A 194 -28.92 -0.25 -19.13
N ILE A 195 -29.56 0.06 -18.01
CA ILE A 195 -30.74 0.93 -17.94
C ILE A 195 -30.30 2.22 -17.28
N ARG A 196 -30.58 3.33 -17.93
CA ARG A 196 -30.29 4.69 -17.47
C ARG A 196 -31.59 5.46 -17.25
N GLU A 197 -31.67 6.18 -16.14
CA GLU A 197 -32.82 7.05 -15.86
C GLU A 197 -32.93 8.15 -16.93
N GLY A 198 -34.12 8.31 -17.51
CA GLY A 198 -34.38 9.26 -18.61
C GLY A 198 -34.20 8.67 -20.01
N GLU A 199 -33.77 7.41 -20.16
CA GLU A 199 -33.70 6.72 -21.45
C GLU A 199 -34.80 5.69 -21.60
N ASP A 200 -35.52 5.70 -22.72
CA ASP A 200 -36.69 4.80 -22.97
C ASP A 200 -36.24 3.35 -23.29
N LYS A 201 -34.98 3.14 -23.65
CA LYS A 201 -34.48 1.83 -24.09
C LYS A 201 -33.16 1.50 -23.37
N PRO A 202 -32.90 0.21 -23.14
CA PRO A 202 -31.59 -0.22 -22.67
C PRO A 202 -30.46 0.25 -23.61
N LEU A 203 -29.38 0.76 -23.05
CA LEU A 203 -28.19 1.18 -23.77
C LEU A 203 -27.17 0.02 -23.77
N THR A 204 -26.46 -0.13 -24.87
CA THR A 204 -25.41 -1.16 -25.02
C THR A 204 -24.07 -0.50 -25.23
N PHE A 205 -23.08 -0.86 -24.40
CA PHE A 205 -21.73 -0.35 -24.46
C PHE A 205 -20.76 -1.49 -24.67
N THR A 206 -19.98 -1.45 -25.76
CA THR A 206 -18.85 -2.34 -25.95
C THR A 206 -17.61 -1.65 -25.39
N ILE A 207 -17.03 -2.23 -24.34
CA ILE A 207 -15.89 -1.64 -23.63
C ILE A 207 -14.70 -2.59 -23.77
N VAL A 208 -13.56 -2.05 -24.16
CA VAL A 208 -12.28 -2.76 -24.14
C VAL A 208 -11.67 -2.61 -22.75
N ARG A 209 -11.40 -3.73 -22.09
CA ARG A 209 -10.77 -3.74 -20.77
C ARG A 209 -9.36 -3.17 -20.87
N ASP A 210 -8.95 -2.47 -19.83
CA ASP A 210 -7.63 -1.84 -19.73
C ASP A 210 -7.03 -2.13 -18.34
N LEU A 211 -5.77 -1.80 -18.15
CA LEU A 211 -5.11 -1.85 -16.86
C LEU A 211 -5.59 -0.68 -15.98
N ILE A 212 -6.45 -0.98 -15.03
CA ILE A 212 -6.99 0.01 -14.08
C ILE A 212 -6.03 0.18 -12.91
N LYS A 213 -5.59 1.43 -12.69
CA LYS A 213 -4.71 1.78 -11.57
C LYS A 213 -5.54 2.31 -10.41
N VAL A 214 -5.41 1.66 -9.26
CA VAL A 214 -6.10 2.09 -8.03
C VAL A 214 -5.34 3.26 -7.42
N ARG A 215 -6.00 4.42 -7.31
CA ARG A 215 -5.44 5.60 -6.63
C ARG A 215 -5.54 5.40 -5.11
N ASN A 216 -4.48 4.88 -4.50
CA ASN A 216 -4.39 4.65 -3.06
C ASN A 216 -3.75 5.81 -2.29
N VAL A 217 -3.14 6.77 -2.97
CA VAL A 217 -2.57 8.00 -2.41
C VAL A 217 -3.36 9.20 -2.95
N ARG A 218 -3.74 10.11 -2.05
CA ARG A 218 -4.41 11.39 -2.38
C ARG A 218 -3.82 12.48 -1.52
N SER A 219 -3.65 13.67 -2.08
CA SER A 219 -3.11 14.82 -1.36
C SER A 219 -3.96 16.07 -1.57
N ARG A 220 -3.81 17.01 -0.65
CA ARG A 220 -4.36 18.38 -0.74
C ARG A 220 -3.65 19.30 0.24
N ILE A 221 -3.67 20.57 -0.02
CA ILE A 221 -3.34 21.62 0.96
C ILE A 221 -4.57 21.79 1.88
N LEU A 222 -4.35 21.81 3.20
CA LEU A 222 -5.39 22.11 4.20
C LEU A 222 -5.47 23.60 4.48
N GLU A 223 -4.31 24.21 4.74
CA GLU A 223 -4.07 25.64 4.90
C GLU A 223 -2.70 25.98 4.28
N PRO A 224 -2.40 27.23 3.92
CA PRO A 224 -1.11 27.59 3.32
C PRO A 224 0.08 27.08 4.13
N GLY A 225 0.95 26.29 3.47
CA GLY A 225 2.11 25.64 4.05
C GLY A 225 1.82 24.29 4.74
N PHE A 226 0.57 23.84 4.89
CA PHE A 226 0.23 22.59 5.59
C PHE A 226 -0.44 21.58 4.66
N GLY A 227 0.33 20.54 4.33
CA GLY A 227 -0.09 19.47 3.44
C GLY A 227 -0.82 18.33 4.18
N TYR A 228 -1.63 17.61 3.44
CA TYR A 228 -2.30 16.38 3.88
C TYR A 228 -2.17 15.34 2.80
N ILE A 229 -1.75 14.12 3.19
CA ILE A 229 -1.71 12.95 2.32
C ILE A 229 -2.46 11.80 2.97
N ARG A 230 -3.43 11.25 2.25
CA ARG A 230 -4.17 10.04 2.61
C ARG A 230 -3.56 8.85 1.88
N ILE A 231 -3.21 7.78 2.62
CA ILE A 231 -2.83 6.49 2.07
C ILE A 231 -3.89 5.47 2.52
N SER A 232 -4.68 4.95 1.58
CA SER A 232 -5.78 4.02 1.90
C SER A 232 -5.32 2.55 1.97
N GLN A 233 -4.24 2.19 1.27
CA GLN A 233 -3.65 0.85 1.25
C GLN A 233 -2.21 0.90 0.72
N PHE A 234 -1.37 -0.08 1.06
CA PHE A 234 0.01 -0.16 0.58
C PHE A 234 0.13 -1.12 -0.60
N HIS A 235 0.14 -0.57 -1.81
CA HIS A 235 0.42 -1.28 -3.07
C HIS A 235 1.89 -1.09 -3.47
N ALA A 236 2.34 -1.84 -4.48
CA ALA A 236 3.74 -1.82 -4.94
C ALA A 236 4.25 -0.40 -5.27
N ARG A 237 3.39 0.48 -5.80
CA ARG A 237 3.74 1.84 -6.22
C ARG A 237 3.51 2.93 -5.17
N THR A 238 3.02 2.59 -3.98
CA THR A 238 2.62 3.59 -2.96
C THR A 238 3.77 4.54 -2.59
N GLY A 239 5.00 4.04 -2.50
CA GLY A 239 6.16 4.89 -2.23
C GLY A 239 6.43 5.92 -3.31
N ASP A 240 6.35 5.53 -4.58
CA ASP A 240 6.55 6.43 -5.73
C ASP A 240 5.40 7.45 -5.83
N ASP A 241 4.16 7.01 -5.63
CA ASP A 241 2.99 7.87 -5.62
C ASP A 241 3.08 8.89 -4.47
N LEU A 242 3.51 8.47 -3.27
CA LEU A 242 3.77 9.38 -2.16
C LEU A 242 4.80 10.45 -2.53
N ARG A 243 5.95 10.05 -3.07
CA ARG A 243 7.01 10.99 -3.49
C ARG A 243 6.50 11.98 -4.54
N LYS A 244 5.67 11.51 -5.47
CA LYS A 244 5.01 12.38 -6.44
C LYS A 244 4.09 13.40 -5.76
N HIS A 245 3.20 12.94 -4.88
CA HIS A 245 2.26 13.81 -4.17
C HIS A 245 2.96 14.84 -3.26
N ILE A 246 4.10 14.47 -2.64
CA ILE A 246 4.92 15.44 -1.88
C ILE A 246 5.50 16.52 -2.82
N ARG A 247 5.99 16.14 -4.01
CA ARG A 247 6.46 17.13 -4.99
C ARG A 247 5.33 18.04 -5.45
N ASP A 248 4.18 17.47 -5.81
CA ASP A 248 3.00 18.23 -6.26
C ASP A 248 2.59 19.26 -5.18
N LEU A 249 2.52 18.87 -3.90
CA LEU A 249 2.23 19.79 -2.79
C LEU A 249 3.29 20.89 -2.60
N LYS A 250 4.56 20.58 -2.82
CA LYS A 250 5.64 21.59 -2.75
C LYS A 250 5.58 22.57 -3.91
N ASP A 251 5.16 22.11 -5.08
CA ASP A 251 4.99 22.97 -6.25
C ASP A 251 3.77 23.90 -6.10
N GLU A 252 2.75 23.47 -5.34
CA GLU A 252 1.58 24.30 -4.97
C GLU A 252 1.92 25.37 -3.91
N GLU A 253 2.96 25.16 -3.09
CA GLU A 253 3.36 26.02 -1.97
C GLU A 253 4.74 26.64 -2.24
N PRO A 254 4.82 27.84 -2.83
CA PRO A 254 6.08 28.49 -3.19
C PRO A 254 7.03 28.75 -2.03
N ASP A 255 6.47 28.97 -0.83
CA ASP A 255 7.23 29.18 0.41
C ASP A 255 7.63 27.85 1.08
N GLY A 256 7.29 26.70 0.45
CA GLY A 256 7.55 25.36 0.92
C GLY A 256 6.53 24.85 1.95
N LEU A 257 6.56 23.52 2.16
CA LEU A 257 5.71 22.89 3.18
C LEU A 257 6.29 23.11 4.57
N ARG A 258 5.53 23.74 5.44
CA ARG A 258 5.84 23.98 6.87
C ARG A 258 5.47 22.79 7.75
N GLY A 259 4.64 21.89 7.24
CA GLY A 259 4.28 20.65 7.91
C GLY A 259 3.40 19.76 7.05
N LEU A 260 3.34 18.47 7.42
CA LEU A 260 2.58 17.44 6.68
C LEU A 260 1.81 16.54 7.64
N ILE A 261 0.59 16.18 7.28
CA ILE A 261 -0.19 15.12 7.92
C ILE A 261 -0.30 13.94 6.97
N ILE A 262 0.14 12.75 7.43
CA ILE A 262 -0.09 11.47 6.77
C ILE A 262 -1.25 10.78 7.46
N ASP A 263 -2.31 10.48 6.72
CA ASP A 263 -3.47 9.77 7.23
C ASP A 263 -3.49 8.33 6.74
N ILE A 264 -3.28 7.40 7.67
CA ILE A 264 -3.34 5.95 7.44
C ILE A 264 -4.43 5.30 8.30
N ARG A 265 -5.42 6.06 8.77
CA ARG A 265 -6.61 5.51 9.45
C ARG A 265 -7.37 4.57 8.51
N ASN A 266 -7.93 3.48 9.02
CA ASN A 266 -8.64 2.46 8.22
C ASN A 266 -7.81 1.92 7.04
N ASN A 267 -6.49 1.88 7.16
CA ASN A 267 -5.60 1.29 6.18
C ASN A 267 -5.15 -0.09 6.68
N PRO A 268 -5.65 -1.20 6.07
CA PRO A 268 -5.38 -2.56 6.57
C PRO A 268 -3.93 -3.03 6.31
N GLY A 269 -3.11 -2.18 5.72
CA GLY A 269 -1.73 -2.49 5.36
C GLY A 269 -1.56 -2.79 3.87
N GLY A 270 -0.73 -3.79 3.56
CA GLY A 270 -0.38 -4.21 2.21
C GLY A 270 1.07 -4.67 2.11
N ILE A 271 1.80 -4.26 1.08
CA ILE A 271 3.15 -4.72 0.79
C ILE A 271 4.18 -4.11 1.76
N LEU A 272 5.00 -4.96 2.38
CA LEU A 272 6.11 -4.56 3.26
C LEU A 272 7.05 -3.54 2.61
N GLY A 273 7.52 -3.81 1.39
CA GLY A 273 8.43 -2.90 0.68
C GLY A 273 7.83 -1.52 0.41
N ALA A 274 6.50 -1.42 0.26
CA ALA A 274 5.81 -0.15 0.12
C ALA A 274 5.79 0.63 1.45
N ALA A 275 5.56 -0.04 2.59
CA ALA A 275 5.66 0.60 3.91
C ALA A 275 7.08 1.10 4.19
N VAL A 276 8.08 0.28 3.89
CA VAL A 276 9.49 0.68 3.97
C VAL A 276 9.76 1.93 3.13
N SER A 277 9.31 1.94 1.86
CA SER A 277 9.51 3.08 0.95
C SER A 277 8.80 4.36 1.42
N VAL A 278 7.64 4.23 2.09
CA VAL A 278 6.92 5.36 2.68
C VAL A 278 7.63 5.90 3.93
N ALA A 279 8.10 5.03 4.83
CA ALA A 279 8.86 5.45 6.01
C ALA A 279 10.21 6.07 5.62
N ASP A 280 10.90 5.47 4.64
CA ASP A 280 12.17 5.93 4.07
C ASP A 280 12.09 7.37 3.53
N ALA A 281 10.93 7.76 2.99
CA ALA A 281 10.72 9.11 2.45
C ALA A 281 10.86 10.24 3.49
N PHE A 282 10.82 9.90 4.78
CA PHE A 282 10.87 10.84 5.90
C PHE A 282 12.06 10.64 6.84
N LEU A 283 12.98 9.73 6.52
CA LEU A 283 14.11 9.40 7.38
C LEU A 283 15.44 9.54 6.61
N ASP A 284 16.43 10.16 7.22
CA ASP A 284 17.77 10.26 6.63
C ASP A 284 18.62 9.02 6.87
N SER A 285 18.35 8.25 7.92
CA SER A 285 19.15 7.08 8.30
C SER A 285 18.49 6.22 9.36
N GLY A 286 19.06 5.05 9.58
CA GLY A 286 18.68 4.15 10.67
C GLY A 286 17.67 3.09 10.25
N MET A 287 17.40 2.15 11.16
CA MET A 287 16.48 1.05 10.93
C MET A 287 15.03 1.56 10.80
N ILE A 288 14.29 0.97 9.89
CA ILE A 288 12.84 1.17 9.69
C ILE A 288 12.06 0.02 10.33
N VAL A 289 12.42 -1.21 10.00
CA VAL A 289 11.76 -2.42 10.49
C VAL A 289 12.69 -3.59 10.30
N TYR A 290 12.62 -4.59 11.18
CA TYR A 290 13.23 -5.88 10.95
C TYR A 290 12.24 -7.01 11.19
N THR A 291 12.56 -8.19 10.67
CA THR A 291 11.74 -9.38 10.79
C THR A 291 12.52 -10.51 11.46
N GLU A 292 11.86 -11.28 12.31
CA GLU A 292 12.41 -12.49 12.89
C GLU A 292 11.52 -13.68 12.57
N GLY A 293 12.10 -14.74 12.07
CA GLY A 293 11.46 -16.00 11.77
C GLY A 293 12.34 -17.20 12.04
N ARG A 294 11.80 -18.40 11.89
CA ARG A 294 12.49 -19.66 12.18
C ARG A 294 13.66 -19.94 11.23
N ILE A 295 13.55 -19.52 9.99
CA ILE A 295 14.59 -19.71 8.96
C ILE A 295 15.33 -18.40 8.71
N LYS A 296 16.63 -18.49 8.32
CA LYS A 296 17.47 -17.31 8.09
C LYS A 296 16.92 -16.39 7.00
N ASP A 297 16.35 -16.94 5.94
CA ASP A 297 15.80 -16.17 4.82
C ASP A 297 14.56 -15.34 5.20
N SER A 298 13.99 -15.58 6.38
CA SER A 298 12.90 -14.78 6.94
C SER A 298 13.35 -13.67 7.89
N GLN A 299 14.67 -13.52 8.10
CA GLN A 299 15.30 -12.48 8.89
C GLN A 299 15.76 -11.35 7.97
N LEU A 300 14.97 -10.30 7.88
CA LEU A 300 15.22 -9.16 7.02
C LEU A 300 15.36 -7.90 7.85
N GLU A 301 16.26 -7.02 7.43
CA GLU A 301 16.46 -5.70 8.03
C GLU A 301 16.31 -4.63 6.95
N PHE A 302 15.56 -3.58 7.25
CA PHE A 302 15.35 -2.45 6.35
C PHE A 302 15.80 -1.16 7.02
N THR A 303 16.68 -0.44 6.33
CA THR A 303 17.26 0.81 6.80
C THR A 303 16.93 1.96 5.87
N ALA A 304 16.76 3.14 6.44
CA ALA A 304 16.47 4.36 5.71
C ALA A 304 17.70 4.90 4.97
N LYS A 305 17.42 5.63 3.88
CA LYS A 305 18.41 6.29 3.03
C LYS A 305 18.04 7.76 2.84
N PRO A 306 19.00 8.68 2.96
CA PRO A 306 18.70 10.10 2.74
C PRO A 306 18.28 10.40 1.30
N PRO A 307 17.54 11.51 1.07
CA PRO A 307 17.16 12.53 2.05
C PRO A 307 15.75 12.36 2.62
N ASP A 308 15.51 12.89 3.85
CA ASP A 308 14.16 13.21 4.32
C ASP A 308 13.52 14.24 3.38
N LEU A 309 12.40 13.87 2.77
CA LEU A 309 11.74 14.72 1.77
C LEU A 309 11.12 16.00 2.35
N LEU A 310 10.90 16.07 3.67
CA LEU A 310 10.40 17.26 4.35
C LEU A 310 11.52 18.10 4.97
N HIS A 311 12.78 17.66 4.88
CA HIS A 311 13.94 18.38 5.47
C HIS A 311 13.74 18.74 6.94
N GLY A 312 13.15 17.84 7.73
CA GLY A 312 12.89 18.02 9.15
C GLY A 312 11.61 18.81 9.47
N ALA A 313 10.84 19.29 8.50
CA ALA A 313 9.56 19.95 8.81
C ALA A 313 8.63 19.03 9.62
N PRO A 314 7.79 19.59 10.52
CA PRO A 314 6.88 18.83 11.37
C PRO A 314 6.03 17.83 10.60
N LEU A 315 5.92 16.60 11.13
CA LEU A 315 5.17 15.49 10.56
C LEU A 315 4.24 14.88 11.61
N ILE A 316 2.99 14.67 11.24
CA ILE A 316 1.99 13.95 12.05
C ILE A 316 1.48 12.75 11.24
N VAL A 317 1.29 11.61 11.92
CA VAL A 317 0.66 10.42 11.34
C VAL A 317 -0.63 10.12 12.10
N LEU A 318 -1.75 10.13 11.37
CA LEU A 318 -3.07 9.76 11.91
C LEU A 318 -3.32 8.26 11.77
N VAL A 319 -3.66 7.63 12.89
CA VAL A 319 -3.93 6.18 12.98
C VAL A 319 -5.24 5.89 13.73
N ASN A 320 -5.78 4.68 13.53
CA ASN A 320 -6.89 4.14 14.31
C ASN A 320 -6.86 2.60 14.31
N GLU A 321 -7.87 1.95 14.89
CA GLU A 321 -8.00 0.49 14.99
C GLU A 321 -8.03 -0.23 13.62
N GLY A 322 -8.37 0.50 12.56
CA GLY A 322 -8.31 -0.01 11.18
C GLY A 322 -6.92 0.11 10.54
N SER A 323 -5.95 0.73 11.22
CA SER A 323 -4.56 0.80 10.78
C SER A 323 -3.85 -0.50 11.17
N ALA A 324 -3.38 -1.29 10.19
CA ALA A 324 -2.83 -2.62 10.45
C ALA A 324 -1.57 -2.91 9.62
N SER A 325 -0.70 -3.82 10.10
CA SER A 325 0.42 -4.40 9.35
C SER A 325 1.38 -3.33 8.79
N ALA A 326 1.43 -3.13 7.46
CA ALA A 326 2.26 -2.11 6.80
C ALA A 326 2.04 -0.70 7.35
N SER A 327 0.80 -0.34 7.75
CA SER A 327 0.48 0.92 8.41
C SER A 327 1.18 1.03 9.77
N GLU A 328 1.24 -0.07 10.52
CA GLU A 328 1.88 -0.14 11.83
C GLU A 328 3.40 -0.07 11.72
N ILE A 329 3.97 -0.59 10.62
CA ILE A 329 5.40 -0.44 10.31
C ILE A 329 5.74 1.04 10.12
N VAL A 330 4.97 1.77 9.30
CA VAL A 330 5.19 3.20 9.05
C VAL A 330 5.06 4.00 10.35
N ALA A 331 3.95 3.80 11.09
CA ALA A 331 3.73 4.51 12.35
C ALA A 331 4.81 4.20 13.38
N GLY A 332 5.15 2.91 13.59
CA GLY A 332 6.15 2.48 14.55
C GLY A 332 7.57 2.94 14.20
N ALA A 333 7.94 2.91 12.92
CA ALA A 333 9.25 3.39 12.46
C ALA A 333 9.40 4.90 12.71
N LEU A 334 8.41 5.70 12.29
CA LEU A 334 8.47 7.15 12.44
C LEU A 334 8.36 7.59 13.91
N GLN A 335 7.64 6.83 14.75
CA GLN A 335 7.56 7.05 16.19
C GLN A 335 8.91 6.74 16.87
N ASP A 336 9.45 5.54 16.68
CA ASP A 336 10.70 5.09 17.33
C ASP A 336 11.92 5.93 16.89
N ARG A 337 11.85 6.55 15.71
CA ARG A 337 12.87 7.48 15.19
C ARG A 337 12.60 8.92 15.58
N GLU A 338 11.58 9.19 16.40
CA GLU A 338 11.19 10.54 16.84
C GLU A 338 10.99 11.51 15.67
N ARG A 339 10.61 10.97 14.48
CA ARG A 339 10.45 11.76 13.26
C ARG A 339 9.03 12.34 13.13
N ALA A 340 8.03 11.62 13.62
CA ALA A 340 6.63 12.06 13.55
C ALA A 340 5.93 11.83 14.88
N LEU A 341 4.94 12.67 15.18
CA LEU A 341 3.96 12.42 16.23
C LEU A 341 2.85 11.51 15.66
N ILE A 342 2.59 10.42 16.36
CA ILE A 342 1.51 9.51 16.04
C ILE A 342 0.27 9.92 16.82
N MET A 343 -0.82 10.24 16.12
CA MET A 343 -2.06 10.71 16.73
C MET A 343 -3.25 9.85 16.35
N GLY A 344 -4.20 9.73 17.28
CA GLY A 344 -5.45 8.98 17.05
C GLY A 344 -5.71 7.92 18.10
N ARG A 345 -6.04 6.68 17.67
CA ARG A 345 -6.33 5.56 18.55
C ARG A 345 -5.36 4.39 18.31
N PRO A 346 -5.18 3.49 19.29
CA PRO A 346 -4.30 2.33 19.13
C PRO A 346 -4.63 1.56 17.86
N THR A 347 -3.60 1.06 17.18
CA THR A 347 -3.74 0.32 15.93
C THR A 347 -4.12 -1.14 16.16
N PHE A 348 -4.34 -1.90 15.10
CA PHE A 348 -4.91 -3.26 15.12
C PHE A 348 -4.04 -4.30 15.83
N GLY A 349 -2.71 -4.24 15.68
CA GLY A 349 -1.80 -5.21 16.26
C GLY A 349 -1.48 -6.41 15.37
N LYS A 350 -1.34 -6.21 14.05
CA LYS A 350 -0.91 -7.27 13.14
C LYS A 350 0.59 -7.18 12.87
N GLY A 351 1.38 -7.91 13.66
CA GLY A 351 2.84 -7.99 13.55
C GLY A 351 3.37 -9.22 12.80
N SER A 352 2.55 -9.94 12.03
CA SER A 352 2.94 -11.16 11.33
C SER A 352 3.23 -10.91 9.85
N VAL A 353 4.29 -11.56 9.35
CA VAL A 353 4.71 -11.56 7.94
C VAL A 353 4.12 -12.77 7.24
N GLN A 354 3.35 -12.56 6.16
CA GLN A 354 2.88 -13.63 5.29
C GLN A 354 3.76 -13.70 4.04
N THR A 355 4.33 -14.89 3.79
CA THR A 355 5.02 -15.21 2.55
C THR A 355 4.09 -15.96 1.63
N ILE A 356 4.09 -15.59 0.36
CA ILE A 356 3.34 -16.27 -0.69
C ILE A 356 4.27 -17.25 -1.37
N LEU A 357 3.95 -18.54 -1.28
CA LEU A 357 4.71 -19.64 -1.85
C LEU A 357 3.94 -20.24 -3.03
N PRO A 358 4.28 -19.91 -4.29
CA PRO A 358 3.62 -20.47 -5.46
C PRO A 358 3.78 -21.98 -5.51
N MET A 359 2.74 -22.69 -5.98
CA MET A 359 2.71 -24.14 -6.16
C MET A 359 2.60 -24.50 -7.64
N ASN A 360 2.93 -25.76 -7.97
CA ASN A 360 2.96 -26.23 -9.36
C ASN A 360 1.57 -26.33 -10.02
N ASN A 361 0.49 -26.35 -9.22
CA ASN A 361 -0.91 -26.38 -9.67
C ASN A 361 -1.53 -24.99 -9.86
N LYS A 362 -0.70 -23.94 -10.01
CA LYS A 362 -1.09 -22.51 -10.10
C LYS A 362 -1.74 -21.92 -8.85
N ALA A 363 -1.89 -22.72 -7.80
CA ALA A 363 -2.28 -22.28 -6.48
C ALA A 363 -1.08 -21.66 -5.72
N ALA A 364 -1.29 -21.16 -4.52
CA ALA A 364 -0.23 -20.71 -3.64
C ALA A 364 -0.55 -21.00 -2.17
N LEU A 365 0.49 -21.12 -1.35
CA LEU A 365 0.36 -21.07 0.09
C LEU A 365 0.66 -19.65 0.57
N LYS A 366 -0.26 -19.07 1.30
CA LYS A 366 -0.03 -17.87 2.09
C LYS A 366 0.30 -18.34 3.49
N LEU A 367 1.54 -18.17 3.94
CA LEU A 367 2.03 -18.74 5.19
C LEU A 367 2.69 -17.68 6.06
N THR A 368 2.39 -17.68 7.35
CA THR A 368 3.08 -16.83 8.33
C THR A 368 4.48 -17.38 8.58
N THR A 369 5.51 -16.63 8.19
CA THR A 369 6.92 -17.08 8.24
C THR A 369 7.78 -16.29 9.21
N ALA A 370 7.35 -15.08 9.61
CA ALA A 370 8.10 -14.22 10.52
C ALA A 370 7.17 -13.24 11.27
N ARG A 371 7.77 -12.49 12.20
CA ARG A 371 7.12 -11.36 12.89
C ARG A 371 7.90 -10.07 12.61
N TYR A 372 7.18 -8.95 12.61
CA TYR A 372 7.75 -7.61 12.52
C TYR A 372 8.12 -7.07 13.90
N PHE A 373 9.21 -6.32 13.91
CA PHE A 373 9.65 -5.55 15.07
C PHE A 373 9.98 -4.13 14.64
N THR A 374 9.62 -3.16 15.48
CA THR A 374 9.96 -1.75 15.26
C THR A 374 11.45 -1.52 15.51
N PRO A 375 12.03 -0.38 15.13
CA PRO A 375 13.44 -0.07 15.36
C PRO A 375 13.91 -0.22 16.81
N SER A 376 13.02 0.05 17.77
CA SER A 376 13.31 -0.11 19.22
C SER A 376 13.20 -1.55 19.73
N GLY A 377 12.85 -2.51 18.87
CA GLY A 377 12.66 -3.92 19.26
C GLY A 377 11.28 -4.27 19.79
N ARG A 378 10.29 -3.36 19.70
CA ARG A 378 8.91 -3.65 20.12
C ARG A 378 8.25 -4.60 19.12
N SER A 379 7.56 -5.63 19.63
CA SER A 379 6.68 -6.47 18.81
C SER A 379 5.38 -5.72 18.52
N ILE A 380 4.95 -5.73 17.27
CA ILE A 380 3.64 -5.18 16.87
C ILE A 380 2.52 -6.19 17.14
N GLN A 381 2.84 -7.51 17.19
CA GLN A 381 1.86 -8.59 17.26
C GLN A 381 1.02 -8.50 18.53
N ALA A 382 -0.29 -8.40 18.35
CA ALA A 382 -1.34 -8.32 19.37
C ALA A 382 -1.30 -7.05 20.27
N GLU A 383 -0.31 -6.15 20.08
CA GLU A 383 -0.18 -4.92 20.85
C GLU A 383 -0.47 -3.68 20.03
N GLY A 384 -0.11 -3.69 18.75
CA GLY A 384 -0.22 -2.53 17.86
C GLY A 384 0.74 -1.39 18.22
N ILE A 385 0.50 -0.25 17.60
CA ILE A 385 1.19 1.00 17.90
C ILE A 385 0.25 1.86 18.75
N LYS A 386 0.75 2.29 19.90
CA LYS A 386 0.05 3.25 20.77
C LYS A 386 0.39 4.67 20.29
N PRO A 387 -0.61 5.50 19.97
CA PRO A 387 -0.35 6.88 19.60
C PRO A 387 0.33 7.66 20.74
N ASP A 388 1.16 8.65 20.38
CA ASP A 388 1.74 9.62 21.32
C ASP A 388 0.65 10.52 21.88
N ILE A 389 -0.35 10.84 21.03
CA ILE A 389 -1.51 11.64 21.40
C ILE A 389 -2.78 10.88 21.05
N ILE A 390 -3.51 10.49 22.08
CA ILE A 390 -4.80 9.82 21.92
C ILE A 390 -5.88 10.85 21.60
N ILE A 391 -6.67 10.57 20.57
CA ILE A 391 -7.83 11.38 20.20
C ILE A 391 -9.07 10.51 20.32
N ASP A 392 -9.96 10.89 21.23
CA ASP A 392 -11.24 10.22 21.41
C ASP A 392 -12.18 10.49 20.22
N GLU A 393 -13.07 9.56 19.96
CA GLU A 393 -14.11 9.73 18.95
C GLU A 393 -15.21 10.62 19.51
N VAL A 394 -15.21 11.89 19.09
CA VAL A 394 -16.18 12.89 19.54
C VAL A 394 -17.01 13.43 18.36
N LYS A 395 -18.27 13.71 18.60
CA LYS A 395 -19.12 14.39 17.65
C LYS A 395 -19.18 15.88 18.00
N VAL A 396 -18.57 16.70 17.17
CA VAL A 396 -18.59 18.16 17.32
C VAL A 396 -19.82 18.73 16.63
N SER A 397 -20.59 19.53 17.33
CA SER A 397 -21.72 20.26 16.78
C SER A 397 -21.50 21.77 16.88
N ALA A 398 -21.95 22.51 15.85
CA ALA A 398 -21.89 23.96 15.89
C ALA A 398 -22.77 24.51 17.03
N VAL A 399 -22.20 25.31 17.89
CA VAL A 399 -22.98 26.12 18.82
C VAL A 399 -23.60 27.25 18.01
N LYS A 400 -24.94 27.33 17.96
CA LYS A 400 -25.59 28.52 17.43
C LYS A 400 -25.13 29.70 18.31
N ALA A 401 -24.28 30.58 17.75
CA ALA A 401 -23.89 31.81 18.45
C ALA A 401 -25.19 32.54 18.78
N ALA A 402 -25.50 32.64 20.08
CA ALA A 402 -26.44 33.63 20.51
C ALA A 402 -25.83 34.97 20.08
N ALA A 403 -26.63 35.82 19.43
CA ALA A 403 -26.21 37.13 18.93
C ALA A 403 -25.93 38.12 20.11
N THR A 404 -25.07 37.71 21.02
CA THR A 404 -24.48 38.57 22.03
C THR A 404 -23.10 38.96 21.48
N GLU A 405 -23.04 40.12 20.86
CA GLU A 405 -21.73 40.75 20.55
C GLU A 405 -20.89 40.75 21.80
N ALA A 406 -19.75 40.03 21.75
CA ALA A 406 -18.79 40.09 22.84
C ALA A 406 -18.33 41.57 23.00
N VAL A 407 -18.61 42.16 24.14
CA VAL A 407 -18.15 43.52 24.44
C VAL A 407 -16.63 43.50 24.43
N LYS A 408 -16.04 44.19 23.46
CA LYS A 408 -14.59 44.41 23.36
C LYS A 408 -14.29 45.77 23.91
N GLU A 409 -13.05 46.02 24.41
CA GLU A 409 -12.57 47.32 24.84
C GLU A 409 -12.85 48.41 23.79
N ALA A 410 -12.64 48.07 22.50
CA ALA A 410 -12.94 48.96 21.36
C ALA A 410 -14.44 49.32 21.21
N ASN A 411 -15.36 48.61 21.89
CA ASN A 411 -16.81 48.86 21.87
C ASN A 411 -17.29 49.60 23.10
N LEU A 412 -16.37 49.97 24.05
CA LEU A 412 -16.71 50.73 25.22
C LEU A 412 -16.74 52.25 24.91
N ASP A 413 -17.69 52.97 25.52
CA ASP A 413 -17.72 54.41 25.41
C ASP A 413 -16.42 55.02 25.95
N ARG A 414 -15.74 55.85 25.17
CA ARG A 414 -14.47 56.49 25.48
C ARG A 414 -13.28 55.55 25.65
N HIS A 415 -13.25 54.39 24.93
CA HIS A 415 -12.06 53.54 24.89
C HIS A 415 -10.83 54.32 24.38
N LEU A 416 -9.65 53.95 24.87
CA LEU A 416 -8.40 54.48 24.36
C LEU A 416 -8.05 53.84 23.02
N GLY A 417 -7.92 54.67 21.96
CA GLY A 417 -7.49 54.18 20.64
C GLY A 417 -6.05 53.65 20.69
N ASN A 418 -5.76 52.63 19.87
CA ASN A 418 -4.40 52.14 19.71
C ASN A 418 -3.56 53.21 18.98
N PRO A 419 -2.41 53.70 19.55
CA PRO A 419 -1.59 54.72 18.90
C PRO A 419 -1.02 54.31 17.53
N GLU A 420 -1.01 52.97 17.21
CA GLU A 420 -0.49 52.43 15.95
C GLU A 420 -1.59 52.16 14.90
N GLU A 421 -2.86 52.42 15.21
CA GLU A 421 -3.96 52.25 14.23
C GLU A 421 -4.10 53.46 13.30
N SER A 422 -3.14 53.65 12.42
CA SER A 422 -3.35 54.37 11.16
C SER A 422 -3.51 53.34 10.04
N GLU A 423 -4.75 53.15 9.56
CA GLU A 423 -5.11 52.58 8.26
C GLU A 423 -4.77 51.09 8.02
N LYS A 424 -5.50 50.16 8.60
CA LYS A 424 -5.85 48.89 7.93
C LYS A 424 -7.03 48.19 8.62
N SER A 425 -8.21 48.74 8.47
CA SER A 425 -9.45 47.97 8.65
C SER A 425 -9.69 47.13 7.38
N ASN A 426 -8.99 46.02 7.25
CA ASN A 426 -9.41 44.96 6.35
C ASN A 426 -10.32 44.01 7.12
N LYS A 427 -11.62 44.17 6.97
CA LYS A 427 -12.58 43.10 7.23
C LYS A 427 -12.14 41.89 6.39
N VAL A 428 -11.64 40.85 7.06
CA VAL A 428 -11.58 39.50 6.48
C VAL A 428 -13.03 39.07 6.33
N GLU A 429 -13.57 39.18 5.14
CA GLU A 429 -14.81 38.52 4.78
C GLU A 429 -14.53 37.02 4.82
N GLU A 430 -14.99 36.34 5.87
CA GLU A 430 -15.14 34.87 5.82
C GLU A 430 -16.05 34.58 4.63
N LYS A 431 -15.44 34.02 3.57
CA LYS A 431 -16.19 33.40 2.48
C LYS A 431 -16.94 32.22 3.08
N ASP A 432 -18.22 32.38 3.30
CA ASP A 432 -19.14 31.29 3.60
C ASP A 432 -19.16 30.34 2.40
N SER A 433 -18.32 29.32 2.43
CA SER A 433 -18.21 28.31 1.37
C SER A 433 -19.33 27.27 1.41
N GLY A 434 -20.28 27.41 2.36
CA GLY A 434 -21.38 26.44 2.54
C GLY A 434 -20.90 25.05 3.02
N GLU A 435 -19.60 24.80 3.16
CA GLU A 435 -19.06 23.57 3.71
C GLU A 435 -19.00 23.60 5.23
N GLN A 436 -19.35 22.47 5.86
CA GLN A 436 -19.21 22.34 7.32
C GLN A 436 -17.74 22.51 7.73
N PRO A 437 -17.46 23.22 8.85
CA PRO A 437 -16.11 23.36 9.39
C PRO A 437 -15.39 22.02 9.54
N LEU A 438 -14.07 22.02 9.35
CA LEU A 438 -13.25 20.80 9.45
C LEU A 438 -13.46 20.05 10.76
N ALA A 439 -13.55 20.78 11.89
CA ALA A 439 -13.82 20.23 13.21
C ALA A 439 -15.11 19.41 13.31
N GLN A 440 -16.13 19.71 12.49
CA GLN A 440 -17.40 18.97 12.46
C GLN A 440 -17.35 17.77 11.52
N ARG A 441 -16.53 17.85 10.47
CA ARG A 441 -16.39 16.77 9.46
C ARG A 441 -15.38 15.73 9.90
N ASP A 442 -14.26 16.15 10.45
CA ASP A 442 -13.14 15.29 10.88
C ASP A 442 -12.38 15.95 12.03
N TYR A 443 -12.83 15.68 13.25
CA TYR A 443 -12.25 16.26 14.46
C TYR A 443 -10.78 15.88 14.66
N ALA A 444 -10.43 14.61 14.38
CA ALA A 444 -9.05 14.15 14.51
C ALA A 444 -8.10 14.87 13.54
N LEU A 445 -8.53 15.09 12.31
CA LEU A 445 -7.75 15.88 11.35
C LEU A 445 -7.65 17.35 11.75
N TYR A 446 -8.69 17.93 12.31
CA TYR A 446 -8.69 19.29 12.83
C TYR A 446 -7.68 19.46 13.98
N GLU A 447 -7.68 18.54 14.95
CA GLU A 447 -6.72 18.56 16.06
C GLU A 447 -5.27 18.37 15.56
N ALA A 448 -5.06 17.46 14.61
CA ALA A 448 -3.75 17.25 14.00
C ALA A 448 -3.24 18.51 13.29
N LEU A 449 -4.10 19.22 12.56
CA LEU A 449 -3.73 20.48 11.90
C LEU A 449 -3.38 21.57 12.92
N ASN A 450 -4.15 21.72 13.98
CA ASN A 450 -3.87 22.70 15.03
C ASN A 450 -2.55 22.42 15.74
N LEU A 451 -2.28 21.14 16.04
CA LEU A 451 -1.00 20.73 16.64
C LEU A 451 0.16 21.00 15.69
N LEU A 452 0.00 20.64 14.39
CA LEU A 452 1.03 20.86 13.37
C LEU A 452 1.39 22.35 13.26
N LYS A 453 0.39 23.25 13.28
CA LYS A 453 0.58 24.70 13.31
C LYS A 453 1.30 25.15 14.59
N GLY A 454 0.96 24.56 15.73
CA GLY A 454 1.64 24.83 17.00
C GLY A 454 3.11 24.42 16.97
N MET A 455 3.41 23.27 16.39
CA MET A 455 4.79 22.79 16.20
C MET A 455 5.58 23.73 15.29
N ASP A 456 5.03 24.15 14.17
CA ASP A 456 5.67 25.08 13.22
C ASP A 456 6.05 26.41 13.94
N VAL A 457 5.14 26.99 14.73
CA VAL A 457 5.41 28.20 15.49
C VAL A 457 6.56 28.01 16.50
N LEU A 458 6.67 26.82 17.12
CA LEU A 458 7.75 26.52 18.06
C LEU A 458 9.09 26.33 17.32
N TYR A 459 9.09 25.58 16.21
CA TYR A 459 10.30 25.38 15.38
C TYR A 459 10.83 26.69 14.81
N ALA A 460 9.94 27.59 14.33
CA ALA A 460 10.34 28.89 13.80
C ALA A 460 10.98 29.82 14.87
N ARG A 461 10.72 29.58 16.16
CA ARG A 461 11.28 30.34 17.28
C ARG A 461 12.57 29.75 17.84
N THR A 462 12.90 28.52 17.50
CA THR A 462 14.13 27.87 17.95
C THR A 462 15.24 28.29 16.98
N PRO A 463 16.27 29.09 17.40
CA PRO A 463 17.38 29.44 16.54
C PRO A 463 18.08 28.14 16.13
N THR A 464 18.29 27.93 14.83
CA THR A 464 19.16 26.87 14.33
C THR A 464 20.56 27.07 14.93
N PRO A 465 21.17 26.05 15.58
CA PRO A 465 22.50 26.17 16.19
C PRO A 465 23.62 26.46 15.19
#